data_043c70ab316e9fe72dc91c21b944232f
#
_entry.id   043c70ab316e9fe72dc91c21b944232f
#
_cell.length_a   1.000
_cell.length_b   1.000
_cell.length_c   1.000
_cell.angle_alpha   90.00
_cell.angle_beta   90.00
_cell.angle_gamma   90.00
#
_symmetry.space_group_name_H-M   'P 1'
#
loop_
_entity.id
_entity.type
_entity.pdbx_description
1 polymer ?
#
loop_
_entity_poly.entity_id
_entity_poly.type
_entity_poly.pdbx_seq_one_letter_code
_entity_poly.pdbx_strand_id
1 'polypeptide(L)'
;MTVAIKKTFKTIEDGIANMIAACNHDYKGTFYVGGDDEVHNKMIEEFNAGWVVKEGSKYTKISTKNGGCAWGFVVNTDNDKKFKKGDILKCAGFSAPARNAARGNVLDGGFSINWTGPLYLVGPAGYSIKSTKEGIFG
;
A
#
# COMPACT_ATOMS: atom_id res chain seq x y z
N MET A 1 -8.39 7.14 7.27
CA MET A 1 -8.04 8.06 6.18
C MET A 1 -7.51 7.27 4.99
N THR A 2 -7.56 7.87 3.82
CA THR A 2 -6.98 7.27 2.63
C THR A 2 -6.09 8.29 1.95
N VAL A 3 -5.16 7.79 1.14
CA VAL A 3 -4.26 8.64 0.36
C VAL A 3 -4.33 8.17 -1.08
N ALA A 4 -4.55 9.10 -2.00
CA ALA A 4 -4.59 8.81 -3.43
C ALA A 4 -3.19 8.88 -4.02
N ILE A 5 -2.85 7.90 -4.83
CA ILE A 5 -1.58 7.83 -5.54
C ILE A 5 -1.87 7.97 -7.02
N LYS A 6 -1.37 9.04 -7.62
CA LYS A 6 -1.65 9.34 -9.04
C LYS A 6 -0.41 9.26 -9.93
N LYS A 7 0.77 9.26 -9.33
CA LYS A 7 2.02 9.26 -10.09
C LYS A 7 2.33 7.90 -10.67
N THR A 8 2.92 7.88 -11.86
CA THR A 8 3.39 6.65 -12.49
C THR A 8 4.86 6.43 -12.19
N PHE A 9 5.28 5.16 -12.26
CA PHE A 9 6.66 4.79 -12.00
C PHE A 9 7.12 3.79 -13.06
N LYS A 10 8.43 3.74 -13.30
CA LYS A 10 9.01 2.81 -14.27
C LYS A 10 9.36 1.47 -13.64
N THR A 11 9.61 1.44 -12.35
CA THR A 11 9.98 0.20 -11.66
C THR A 11 9.04 -0.06 -10.49
N ILE A 12 8.87 -1.34 -10.18
CA ILE A 12 8.06 -1.75 -9.05
C ILE A 12 8.66 -1.21 -7.75
N GLU A 13 9.98 -1.23 -7.64
CA GLU A 13 10.68 -0.75 -6.44
C GLU A 13 10.34 0.70 -6.14
N ASP A 14 10.38 1.55 -7.15
CA ASP A 14 10.05 2.96 -6.97
C ASP A 14 8.57 3.15 -6.63
N GLY A 15 7.70 2.39 -7.28
CA GLY A 15 6.27 2.46 -7.01
C GLY A 15 5.95 2.01 -5.59
N ILE A 16 6.58 0.95 -5.12
CA ILE A 16 6.41 0.46 -3.75
C ILE A 16 6.94 1.48 -2.75
N ALA A 17 8.12 2.06 -3.02
CA ALA A 17 8.69 3.06 -2.13
C ALA A 17 7.77 4.26 -1.95
N ASN A 18 7.17 4.73 -3.05
CA ASN A 18 6.21 5.82 -2.98
C ASN A 18 4.95 5.43 -2.21
N MET A 19 4.47 4.20 -2.42
CA MET A 19 3.30 3.70 -1.71
C MET A 19 3.55 3.60 -0.20
N ILE A 20 4.72 3.12 0.19
CA ILE A 20 5.12 3.07 1.60
C ILE A 20 5.17 4.48 2.20
N ALA A 21 5.75 5.43 1.47
CA ALA A 21 5.78 6.82 1.94
C ALA A 21 4.37 7.37 2.13
N ALA A 22 3.45 7.01 1.25
CA ALA A 22 2.05 7.42 1.37
C ALA A 22 1.40 6.80 2.61
N CYS A 23 1.69 5.53 2.90
CA CYS A 23 1.17 4.88 4.10
C CYS A 23 1.72 5.54 5.37
N ASN A 24 3.00 5.90 5.37
CA ASN A 24 3.60 6.59 6.50
C ASN A 24 2.93 7.95 6.73
N HIS A 25 2.66 8.64 5.65
CA HIS A 25 1.95 9.93 5.72
C HIS A 25 0.54 9.74 6.29
N ASP A 26 -0.17 8.73 5.85
CA ASP A 26 -1.51 8.42 6.34
C ASP A 26 -1.49 8.04 7.83
N TYR A 27 -0.53 7.23 8.23
CA TYR A 27 -0.38 6.83 9.62
C TYR A 27 -0.15 8.04 10.53
N LYS A 28 0.74 8.93 10.11
CA LYS A 28 1.02 10.16 10.86
C LYS A 28 -0.23 11.00 11.01
N GLY A 29 -1.04 11.11 9.96
CA GLY A 29 -2.28 11.86 9.98
C GLY A 29 -3.31 11.31 10.95
N THR A 30 -3.24 10.01 11.25
CA THR A 30 -4.15 9.37 12.20
C THR A 30 -3.98 9.93 13.61
N PHE A 31 -2.79 10.38 13.94
CA PHE A 31 -2.48 10.91 15.27
C PHE A 31 -2.43 12.42 15.31
N TYR A 32 -2.96 13.06 14.30
CA TYR A 32 -2.96 14.50 14.29
C TYR A 32 -4.00 15.05 15.27
N VAL A 33 -3.56 15.42 16.42
CA VAL A 33 -4.37 16.13 17.40
C VAL A 33 -3.49 17.20 18.02
N GLY A 34 -3.08 18.13 17.19
CA GLY A 34 -2.42 19.32 17.68
C GLY A 34 -1.22 19.09 18.55
N GLY A 35 -0.35 18.14 18.19
CA GLY A 35 0.74 18.25 18.97
C GLY A 35 1.89 17.27 18.94
N ASP A 36 2.88 17.70 19.64
CA ASP A 36 4.11 17.01 19.88
C ASP A 36 3.93 16.05 21.03
N ASP A 37 3.11 15.04 20.83
CA ASP A 37 2.99 13.99 21.80
C ASP A 37 4.16 13.04 21.57
N GLU A 38 5.05 12.95 22.53
CA GLU A 38 6.25 12.13 22.45
C GLU A 38 5.90 10.66 22.22
N VAL A 39 4.82 10.18 22.81
CA VAL A 39 4.38 8.79 22.61
C VAL A 39 3.97 8.57 21.16
N HIS A 40 3.18 9.47 20.60
CA HIS A 40 2.73 9.35 19.20
C HIS A 40 3.90 9.48 18.23
N ASN A 41 4.86 10.36 18.51
CA ASN A 41 6.03 10.50 17.66
C ASN A 41 6.86 9.21 17.64
N LYS A 42 6.98 8.56 18.78
CA LYS A 42 7.69 7.29 18.85
C LYS A 42 6.96 6.20 18.06
N MET A 43 5.64 6.15 18.16
CA MET A 43 4.84 5.20 17.40
C MET A 43 4.99 5.42 15.91
N ILE A 44 5.02 6.68 15.47
CA ILE A 44 5.21 7.02 14.06
C ILE A 44 6.59 6.55 13.58
N GLU A 45 7.63 6.78 14.36
CA GLU A 45 8.98 6.33 14.02
C GLU A 45 9.05 4.80 13.90
N GLU A 46 8.43 4.11 14.85
CA GLU A 46 8.42 2.64 14.85
C GLU A 46 7.67 2.12 13.62
N PHE A 47 6.54 2.73 13.28
CA PHE A 47 5.80 2.32 12.10
C PHE A 47 6.64 2.52 10.83
N ASN A 48 7.25 3.70 10.70
CA ASN A 48 8.05 4.02 9.53
C ASN A 48 9.26 3.08 9.38
N ALA A 49 9.80 2.62 10.48
CA ALA A 49 10.98 1.75 10.47
C ALA A 49 10.62 0.27 10.35
N GLY A 50 9.36 -0.08 10.47
CA GLY A 50 8.94 -1.48 10.54
C GLY A 50 8.58 -2.12 9.21
N TRP A 51 8.71 -1.42 8.09
CA TRP A 51 8.37 -1.98 6.78
C TRP A 51 9.36 -3.05 6.35
N VAL A 52 8.83 -4.14 5.81
CA VAL A 52 9.63 -5.21 5.21
C VAL A 52 9.07 -5.49 3.82
N VAL A 53 9.93 -5.42 2.82
CA VAL A 53 9.56 -5.69 1.44
C VAL A 53 10.34 -6.93 1.02
N LYS A 54 9.62 -8.02 0.79
CA LYS A 54 10.25 -9.30 0.46
C LYS A 54 9.84 -9.76 -0.93
N GLU A 55 10.79 -9.81 -1.83
CA GLU A 55 10.55 -10.25 -3.19
C GLU A 55 10.48 -11.78 -3.26
N GLY A 56 9.38 -12.29 -3.82
CA GLY A 56 9.23 -13.70 -4.10
C GLY A 56 9.20 -13.95 -5.60
N SER A 57 8.86 -15.16 -6.00
CA SER A 57 8.85 -15.55 -7.42
C SER A 57 7.72 -14.90 -8.20
N LYS A 58 6.57 -14.70 -7.59
CA LYS A 58 5.40 -14.09 -8.25
C LYS A 58 4.98 -12.79 -7.61
N TYR A 59 5.19 -12.67 -6.31
CA TYR A 59 4.72 -11.53 -5.54
C TYR A 59 5.82 -10.96 -4.69
N THR A 60 5.78 -9.64 -4.53
CA THR A 60 6.56 -8.95 -3.53
C THR A 60 5.64 -8.70 -2.35
N LYS A 61 5.94 -9.30 -1.21
CA LYS A 61 5.14 -9.15 0.00
C LYS A 61 5.56 -7.90 0.75
N ILE A 62 4.56 -7.12 1.14
CA ILE A 62 4.80 -5.89 1.90
C ILE A 62 4.21 -6.09 3.29
N SER A 63 5.03 -5.90 4.30
CA SER A 63 4.66 -6.10 5.70
C SER A 63 5.04 -4.90 6.54
N THR A 64 4.35 -4.75 7.67
CA THR A 64 4.68 -3.76 8.69
C THR A 64 5.11 -4.48 9.97
N LYS A 65 5.47 -3.73 10.99
CA LYS A 65 5.86 -4.29 12.30
C LYS A 65 6.97 -5.32 12.19
N ASN A 66 8.01 -4.98 11.43
CA ASN A 66 9.18 -5.83 11.22
C ASN A 66 8.82 -7.22 10.64
N GLY A 67 7.79 -7.25 9.80
CA GLY A 67 7.34 -8.48 9.16
C GLY A 67 6.23 -9.20 9.90
N GLY A 68 5.77 -8.68 11.03
CA GLY A 68 4.73 -9.32 11.82
C GLY A 68 3.31 -9.12 11.31
N CYS A 69 3.11 -8.17 10.42
CA CYS A 69 1.78 -7.84 9.92
C CYS A 69 1.82 -7.67 8.39
N ALA A 70 1.11 -8.52 7.67
CA ALA A 70 1.06 -8.43 6.22
C ALA A 70 0.21 -7.23 5.79
N TRP A 71 0.78 -6.35 4.97
CA TRP A 71 0.06 -5.21 4.44
C TRP A 71 -0.61 -5.53 3.09
N GLY A 72 0.12 -6.17 2.21
CA GLY A 72 -0.39 -6.53 0.90
C GLY A 72 0.66 -7.19 0.04
N PHE A 73 0.29 -7.48 -1.20
CA PHE A 73 1.18 -8.13 -2.16
C PHE A 73 1.17 -7.34 -3.46
N VAL A 74 2.32 -7.30 -4.12
CA VAL A 74 2.43 -6.67 -5.44
C VAL A 74 2.90 -7.75 -6.42
N VAL A 75 2.17 -7.90 -7.52
CA VAL A 75 2.54 -8.85 -8.57
C VAL A 75 3.84 -8.36 -9.22
N ASN A 76 4.87 -9.20 -9.22
CA ASN A 76 6.18 -8.83 -9.75
C ASN A 76 6.58 -9.60 -11.01
N THR A 77 5.63 -10.27 -11.63
CA THR A 77 5.87 -11.04 -12.84
C THR A 77 4.93 -10.60 -13.96
N ASP A 78 5.39 -10.75 -15.21
CA ASP A 78 4.56 -10.52 -16.38
C ASP A 78 3.80 -11.77 -16.82
N ASN A 79 4.00 -12.87 -16.12
CA ASN A 79 3.46 -14.17 -16.51
C ASN A 79 2.17 -14.56 -15.79
N ASP A 80 1.59 -13.67 -15.01
CA ASP A 80 0.32 -13.98 -14.34
C ASP A 80 -0.82 -13.90 -15.34
N LYS A 81 -1.70 -14.90 -15.33
CA LYS A 81 -2.80 -14.96 -16.30
C LYS A 81 -3.93 -13.97 -16.00
N LYS A 82 -4.01 -13.50 -14.78
CA LYS A 82 -5.10 -12.62 -14.37
C LYS A 82 -4.62 -11.19 -14.09
N PHE A 83 -3.45 -11.06 -13.52
CA PHE A 83 -2.94 -9.76 -13.08
C PHE A 83 -1.71 -9.36 -13.88
N LYS A 84 -1.52 -8.06 -14.00
CA LYS A 84 -0.33 -7.54 -14.64
C LYS A 84 0.70 -7.12 -13.61
N LYS A 85 1.93 -7.00 -14.05
CA LYS A 85 3.04 -6.59 -13.19
C LYS A 85 2.72 -5.24 -12.53
N GLY A 86 2.93 -5.17 -11.23
CA GLY A 86 2.63 -3.99 -10.46
C GLY A 86 1.28 -4.00 -9.78
N ASP A 87 0.40 -4.92 -10.13
CA ASP A 87 -0.92 -4.98 -9.51
C ASP A 87 -0.82 -5.25 -8.02
N ILE A 88 -1.61 -4.53 -7.23
CA ILE A 88 -1.64 -4.63 -5.78
C ILE A 88 -2.77 -5.55 -5.37
N LEU A 89 -2.47 -6.54 -4.57
CA LEU A 89 -3.46 -7.49 -4.07
C LEU A 89 -3.57 -7.37 -2.55
N LYS A 90 -4.80 -7.44 -2.07
CA LYS A 90 -5.06 -7.48 -0.63
C LYS A 90 -4.70 -8.86 -0.10
N CYS A 91 -4.43 -8.97 1.20
CA CYS A 91 -4.12 -10.24 1.81
C CYS A 91 -5.36 -11.09 2.00
N ALA A 92 -5.30 -12.34 1.55
CA ALA A 92 -6.30 -13.34 1.93
C ALA A 92 -5.90 -13.98 3.25
N GLY A 93 -4.60 -14.01 3.53
CA GLY A 93 -4.04 -14.48 4.77
C GLY A 93 -2.64 -13.92 4.90
N PHE A 94 -1.94 -14.31 5.95
CA PHE A 94 -0.60 -13.79 6.22
C PHE A 94 0.37 -14.07 5.06
N SER A 95 0.25 -15.21 4.42
CA SER A 95 1.21 -15.64 3.39
C SER A 95 0.63 -15.71 1.99
N ALA A 96 -0.61 -15.33 1.80
CA ALA A 96 -1.27 -15.49 0.51
C ALA A 96 -2.10 -14.27 0.12
N PRO A 97 -2.03 -13.85 -1.15
CA PRO A 97 -2.85 -12.74 -1.62
C PRO A 97 -4.27 -13.19 -1.96
N ALA A 98 -5.20 -12.26 -1.87
CA ALA A 98 -6.54 -12.46 -2.38
C ALA A 98 -6.52 -12.19 -3.89
N ARG A 99 -6.91 -13.19 -4.67
CA ARG A 99 -6.82 -13.10 -6.12
C ARG A 99 -8.16 -12.79 -6.79
N ASN A 100 -9.03 -12.12 -6.08
CA ASN A 100 -10.33 -11.71 -6.65
C ASN A 100 -10.20 -10.53 -7.63
N ALA A 101 -9.52 -9.46 -7.22
CA ALA A 101 -9.31 -8.31 -8.09
C ALA A 101 -8.16 -7.45 -7.55
N ALA A 102 -7.45 -6.80 -8.46
CA ALA A 102 -6.41 -5.87 -8.08
C ALA A 102 -7.01 -4.63 -7.43
N ARG A 103 -6.28 -4.07 -6.48
CA ARG A 103 -6.70 -2.88 -5.74
C ARG A 103 -5.99 -1.62 -6.23
N GLY A 104 -5.15 -1.76 -7.22
CA GLY A 104 -4.39 -0.69 -7.83
C GLY A 104 -3.18 -1.27 -8.53
N ASN A 105 -2.34 -0.39 -9.07
CA ASN A 105 -1.10 -0.78 -9.73
C ASN A 105 -0.01 0.24 -9.38
N VAL A 106 1.09 -0.22 -8.79
CA VAL A 106 2.15 0.68 -8.33
C VAL A 106 2.87 1.39 -9.46
N LEU A 107 2.78 0.87 -10.69
CA LEU A 107 3.41 1.49 -11.85
C LEU A 107 2.50 2.54 -12.49
N ASP A 108 1.21 2.26 -12.55
CA ASP A 108 0.24 3.09 -13.27
C ASP A 108 -0.34 4.23 -12.44
N GLY A 109 -0.33 4.09 -11.12
CA GLY A 109 -1.04 5.03 -10.27
C GLY A 109 -2.54 4.87 -10.41
N GLY A 110 -3.29 5.87 -9.97
CA GLY A 110 -4.73 5.86 -10.12
C GLY A 110 -5.46 5.00 -9.07
N PHE A 111 -4.96 4.98 -7.86
CA PHE A 111 -5.57 4.19 -6.79
C PHE A 111 -5.38 4.90 -5.45
N SER A 112 -6.09 4.40 -4.43
CA SER A 112 -5.96 4.91 -3.07
C SER A 112 -5.60 3.79 -2.11
N ILE A 113 -4.89 4.14 -1.05
CA ILE A 113 -4.48 3.20 -0.01
C ILE A 113 -4.68 3.82 1.36
N ASN A 114 -4.54 3.01 2.40
CA ASN A 114 -4.33 3.52 3.75
C ASN A 114 -3.26 2.69 4.45
N TRP A 115 -2.87 3.12 5.64
CA TRP A 115 -1.75 2.47 6.32
C TRP A 115 -2.06 1.03 6.77
N THR A 116 -3.33 0.66 6.80
CA THR A 116 -3.73 -0.69 7.20
C THR A 116 -3.70 -1.69 6.04
N GLY A 117 -3.64 -1.22 4.82
CA GLY A 117 -3.60 -2.09 3.64
C GLY A 117 -4.24 -1.48 2.42
N PRO A 118 -4.29 -2.23 1.33
CA PRO A 118 -5.03 -1.83 0.14
C PRO A 118 -6.52 -1.75 0.47
N LEU A 119 -7.21 -0.82 -0.15
CA LEU A 119 -8.63 -0.62 0.12
C LEU A 119 -9.48 -1.80 -0.34
N TYR A 120 -10.66 -1.93 0.25
CA TYR A 120 -11.63 -2.90 -0.21
C TYR A 120 -12.17 -2.50 -1.57
N LEU A 121 -12.66 -3.49 -2.32
CA LEU A 121 -13.25 -3.24 -3.63
C LEU A 121 -14.48 -2.35 -3.50
N VAL A 122 -14.63 -1.45 -4.46
CA VAL A 122 -15.76 -0.54 -4.53
C VAL A 122 -16.51 -0.83 -5.81
N GLY A 123 -17.61 -1.57 -5.70
CA GLY A 123 -18.40 -1.95 -6.86
C GLY A 123 -17.73 -3.03 -7.70
N PRO A 124 -18.33 -3.40 -8.82
CA PRO A 124 -17.82 -4.49 -9.65
C PRO A 124 -16.60 -4.14 -10.46
N ALA A 125 -16.25 -2.86 -10.57
CA ALA A 125 -15.13 -2.42 -11.39
C ALA A 125 -13.78 -2.58 -10.70
N GLY A 126 -13.75 -2.96 -9.42
CA GLY A 126 -12.51 -3.11 -8.69
C GLY A 126 -12.09 -1.82 -8.01
N TYR A 127 -10.82 -1.47 -8.09
CA TYR A 127 -10.32 -0.30 -7.41
C TYR A 127 -10.73 0.99 -8.11
N SER A 128 -10.77 2.07 -7.35
CA SER A 128 -11.15 3.38 -7.87
C SER A 128 -10.45 4.46 -7.09
N ILE A 129 -10.14 5.57 -7.76
CA ILE A 129 -9.66 6.76 -7.09
C ILE A 129 -10.88 7.58 -6.71
N LYS A 130 -11.61 7.15 -5.75
CA LYS A 130 -12.64 8.02 -5.23
C LYS A 130 -11.94 9.24 -4.67
N SER A 131 -12.57 10.37 -4.80
CA SER A 131 -11.97 11.58 -4.29
C SER A 131 -11.73 11.42 -2.81
N THR A 132 -10.52 11.68 -2.42
CA THR A 132 -10.16 11.71 -1.03
C THR A 132 -9.81 13.15 -0.70
N LYS A 133 -10.11 13.53 0.49
CA LYS A 133 -9.78 14.88 0.93
C LYS A 133 -8.43 14.94 1.61
N GLU A 134 -7.86 13.79 1.84
CA GLU A 134 -6.69 13.68 2.69
C GLU A 134 -5.40 13.96 1.96
N GLY A 135 -5.31 13.90 0.80
CA GLY A 135 -4.08 14.23 0.15
C GLY A 135 -3.76 13.32 -1.00
N ILE A 136 -2.87 13.79 -1.79
CA ILE A 136 -2.41 13.11 -2.99
C ILE A 136 -0.93 12.89 -2.82
N PHE A 137 -0.50 11.65 -3.02
CA PHE A 137 0.88 11.28 -2.87
C PHE A 137 1.45 10.79 -4.20
N GLY A 138 2.53 11.40 -4.62
CA GLY A 138 3.18 11.04 -5.88
C GLY A 138 2.94 12.00 -7.02
#